data_e053b1e7002729605ef40f65babe75be
#
_entry.id   e053b1e7002729605ef40f65babe75be
#
_cell.length_a   1.000
_cell.length_b   1.000
_cell.length_c   1.000
_cell.angle_alpha   90.00
_cell.angle_beta   90.00
_cell.angle_gamma   90.00
#
_symmetry.space_group_name_H-M   'P 1'
#
loop_
_entity.id
_entity.type
_entity.pdbx_description
1 polymer ?
#
loop_
_entity_poly.entity_id
_entity_poly.type
_entity_poly.pdbx_seq_one_letter_code
_entity_poly.pdbx_strand_id
1 'polypeptide(L)'
;MVMKKHQLKSSDSTSELLTSRNELILFNDDVNSFDFVIESLVEVCDHDLAQAEQCALIAHFKGKCGIKTGTLSELTPMNNELNSRGISTVLA
;
A
#
# COMPACT_ATOMS: atom_id res chain seq x y z
N MET A 1 18.69 8.72 28.89
CA MET A 1 18.93 9.16 28.31
C MET A 1 18.73 9.42 27.82
N VAL A 2 18.91 9.11 27.85
CA VAL A 2 19.08 9.49 27.10
C VAL A 2 18.86 9.50 26.65
N MET A 3 19.09 9.04 26.75
CA MET A 3 19.20 9.22 26.09
C MET A 3 18.91 9.42 25.65
N LYS A 4 19.05 9.19 25.82
CA LYS A 4 19.14 9.48 25.23
C LYS A 4 18.96 9.74 24.61
N LYS A 5 19.21 9.53 24.61
CA LYS A 5 19.45 9.74 23.90
C LYS A 5 19.63 9.63 23.26
N HIS A 6 20.02 9.17 22.88
CA HIS A 6 20.58 9.04 22.14
C HIS A 6 20.78 8.30 21.84
N GLN A 7 21.40 8.52 21.50
CA GLN A 7 22.01 7.34 21.42
C GLN A 7 21.52 6.30 20.41
N LEU A 8 21.99 5.42 20.02
CA LEU A 8 21.29 4.41 19.27
C LEU A 8 20.76 4.84 17.93
N LYS A 9 21.49 5.70 17.25
CA LYS A 9 21.03 6.21 15.95
C LYS A 9 20.80 5.12 14.93
N SER A 10 21.74 4.19 14.79
CA SER A 10 21.58 3.13 13.80
C SER A 10 20.42 2.21 14.16
N SER A 11 20.26 1.96 15.45
CA SER A 11 19.17 1.15 15.93
C SER A 11 17.82 1.81 15.65
N ASP A 12 17.77 3.12 15.86
CA ASP A 12 16.55 3.89 15.62
C ASP A 12 16.21 3.89 14.14
N SER A 13 17.19 4.03 13.26
CA SER A 13 16.96 3.98 11.82
C SER A 13 16.37 2.65 11.39
N THR A 14 16.91 1.55 11.91
CA THR A 14 16.38 0.23 11.60
C THR A 14 14.96 0.09 12.10
N SER A 15 14.71 0.56 13.30
CA SER A 15 13.39 0.53 13.89
C SER A 15 12.39 1.31 13.05
N GLU A 16 12.77 2.47 12.56
CA GLU A 16 11.94 3.28 11.70
C GLU A 16 11.54 2.54 10.42
N LEU A 17 12.50 1.88 9.79
CA LEU A 17 12.22 1.13 8.56
C LEU A 17 11.24 0.00 8.79
N LEU A 18 11.29 -0.63 9.96
CA LEU A 18 10.44 -1.76 10.26
C LEU A 18 9.08 -1.37 10.81
N THR A 19 8.98 -0.23 11.46
CA THR A 19 7.75 0.16 12.16
C THR A 19 7.06 1.39 11.58
N SER A 20 7.70 2.13 10.67
CA SER A 20 7.08 3.30 10.07
C SER A 20 5.85 2.89 9.27
N ARG A 21 4.86 3.78 9.29
CA ARG A 21 3.62 3.54 8.57
C ARG A 21 3.74 4.15 7.18
N ASN A 22 3.68 3.28 6.20
CA ASN A 22 3.66 3.69 4.80
C ASN A 22 2.29 3.41 4.24
N GLU A 23 2.01 3.92 3.06
CA GLU A 23 0.72 3.72 2.43
C GLU A 23 0.92 3.22 1.01
N LEU A 24 0.15 2.20 0.65
CA LEU A 24 0.08 1.70 -0.71
C LEU A 24 -1.07 2.44 -1.38
N ILE A 25 -0.78 3.11 -2.50
CA ILE A 25 -1.75 3.97 -3.18
C ILE A 25 -2.07 3.40 -4.55
N LEU A 26 -3.36 3.21 -4.81
CA LEU A 26 -3.88 2.77 -6.09
C LEU A 26 -4.24 3.99 -6.93
N PHE A 27 -3.80 4.01 -8.17
CA PHE A 27 -4.14 5.08 -9.10
C PHE A 27 -5.24 4.65 -10.07
N ASN A 28 -5.94 5.63 -10.61
CA ASN A 28 -6.95 5.39 -11.63
C ASN A 28 -6.31 4.66 -12.83
N ASP A 29 -7.06 3.76 -13.42
CA ASP A 29 -6.58 2.86 -14.45
C ASP A 29 -7.64 2.73 -15.53
N ASP A 30 -7.30 3.14 -16.76
CA ASP A 30 -8.22 3.07 -17.88
C ASP A 30 -8.05 1.79 -18.69
N VAL A 31 -7.09 0.94 -18.30
CA VAL A 31 -6.76 -0.28 -19.05
C VAL A 31 -7.40 -1.51 -18.44
N ASN A 32 -7.30 -1.66 -17.13
CA ASN A 32 -7.83 -2.84 -16.46
C ASN A 32 -9.32 -2.68 -16.16
N SER A 33 -10.05 -3.79 -16.22
CA SER A 33 -11.46 -3.76 -15.88
C SER A 33 -11.63 -3.50 -14.39
N PHE A 34 -12.76 -2.92 -14.03
CA PHE A 34 -13.10 -2.66 -12.66
C PHE A 34 -13.08 -3.95 -11.83
N ASP A 35 -13.65 -5.01 -12.38
CA ASP A 35 -13.71 -6.30 -11.71
C ASP A 35 -12.33 -6.89 -11.48
N PHE A 36 -11.42 -6.73 -12.42
CA PHE A 36 -10.05 -7.22 -12.26
C PHE A 36 -9.32 -6.49 -11.13
N VAL A 37 -9.51 -5.17 -11.03
CA VAL A 37 -8.90 -4.40 -9.97
C VAL A 37 -9.45 -4.84 -8.62
N ILE A 38 -10.77 -4.98 -8.51
CA ILE A 38 -11.41 -5.42 -7.28
C ILE A 38 -10.88 -6.79 -6.85
N GLU A 39 -10.87 -7.74 -7.79
CA GLU A 39 -10.39 -9.09 -7.52
C GLU A 39 -8.94 -9.08 -7.04
N SER A 40 -8.11 -8.25 -7.67
CA SER A 40 -6.71 -8.15 -7.29
C SER A 40 -6.52 -7.58 -5.90
N LEU A 41 -7.33 -6.58 -5.51
CA LEU A 41 -7.26 -6.04 -4.16
C LEU A 41 -7.67 -7.08 -3.11
N VAL A 42 -8.67 -7.88 -3.42
CA VAL A 42 -9.08 -8.96 -2.52
C VAL A 42 -7.95 -9.97 -2.36
N GLU A 43 -7.35 -10.39 -3.47
CA GLU A 43 -6.34 -11.44 -3.44
C GLU A 43 -5.00 -10.99 -2.87
N VAL A 44 -4.58 -9.78 -3.22
CA VAL A 44 -3.23 -9.31 -2.88
C VAL A 44 -3.21 -8.55 -1.57
N CYS A 45 -4.21 -7.74 -1.30
CA CYS A 45 -4.23 -6.85 -0.14
C CYS A 45 -5.15 -7.32 0.98
N ASP A 46 -5.73 -8.51 0.85
CA ASP A 46 -6.63 -9.05 1.87
C ASP A 46 -7.84 -8.17 2.12
N HIS A 47 -8.28 -7.42 1.12
CA HIS A 47 -9.51 -6.64 1.22
C HIS A 47 -10.71 -7.57 1.24
N ASP A 48 -11.74 -7.24 2.02
CA ASP A 48 -13.03 -7.85 1.76
C ASP A 48 -13.62 -7.22 0.50
N LEU A 49 -14.64 -7.82 -0.05
CA LEU A 49 -15.20 -7.39 -1.33
C LEU A 49 -15.68 -5.95 -1.29
N ALA A 50 -16.39 -5.57 -0.23
CA ALA A 50 -16.93 -4.22 -0.10
C ALA A 50 -15.82 -3.18 -0.02
N GLN A 51 -14.76 -3.50 0.70
CA GLN A 51 -13.62 -2.60 0.82
C GLN A 51 -12.92 -2.44 -0.53
N ALA A 52 -12.72 -3.53 -1.26
CA ALA A 52 -12.09 -3.50 -2.57
C ALA A 52 -12.92 -2.68 -3.56
N GLU A 53 -14.23 -2.87 -3.56
CA GLU A 53 -15.13 -2.09 -4.42
C GLU A 53 -15.05 -0.60 -4.10
N GLN A 54 -15.05 -0.27 -2.82
CA GLN A 54 -14.97 1.13 -2.39
C GLN A 54 -13.67 1.78 -2.85
N CYS A 55 -12.55 1.08 -2.67
CA CYS A 55 -11.24 1.61 -3.08
C CYS A 55 -11.17 1.79 -4.59
N ALA A 56 -11.70 0.84 -5.35
CA ALA A 56 -11.69 0.94 -6.81
C ALA A 56 -12.55 2.12 -7.27
N LEU A 57 -13.70 2.35 -6.63
CA LEU A 57 -14.56 3.49 -6.94
C LEU A 57 -13.87 4.81 -6.64
N ILE A 58 -13.25 4.92 -5.48
CA ILE A 58 -12.56 6.15 -5.08
C ILE A 58 -11.43 6.46 -6.06
N ALA A 59 -10.64 5.45 -6.43
CA ALA A 59 -9.56 5.65 -7.38
C ALA A 59 -10.10 6.11 -8.73
N HIS A 60 -11.23 5.53 -9.16
CA HIS A 60 -11.83 5.90 -10.44
C HIS A 60 -12.31 7.36 -10.45
N PHE A 61 -12.99 7.78 -9.39
CA PHE A 61 -13.60 9.10 -9.37
C PHE A 61 -12.67 10.20 -8.87
N LYS A 62 -11.72 9.88 -8.01
CA LYS A 62 -10.83 10.88 -7.42
C LYS A 62 -9.39 10.80 -7.94
N GLY A 63 -9.09 9.79 -8.73
CA GLY A 63 -7.77 9.62 -9.32
C GLY A 63 -6.85 8.70 -8.55
N LYS A 64 -7.03 8.56 -7.25
CA LYS A 64 -6.22 7.68 -6.43
C LYS A 64 -6.93 7.34 -5.13
N CYS A 65 -6.50 6.24 -4.51
CA CYS A 65 -7.03 5.81 -3.23
C CYS A 65 -5.95 5.07 -2.45
N GLY A 66 -5.78 5.43 -1.16
CA GLY A 66 -4.92 4.63 -0.28
C GLY A 66 -5.61 3.32 0.01
N ILE A 67 -4.95 2.21 -0.30
CA ILE A 67 -5.57 0.89 -0.21
C ILE A 67 -5.07 0.06 0.95
N LYS A 68 -3.89 0.38 1.50
CA LYS A 68 -3.34 -0.38 2.61
C LYS A 68 -2.29 0.46 3.31
N THR A 69 -2.21 0.35 4.63
CA THR A 69 -1.13 0.96 5.40
C THR A 69 -0.35 -0.14 6.11
N GLY A 70 0.92 0.10 6.35
CA GLY A 70 1.75 -0.86 7.04
C GLY A 70 3.22 -0.51 6.92
N THR A 71 4.07 -1.47 7.24
CA THR A 71 5.52 -1.29 7.10
C THR A 71 5.92 -1.52 5.64
N LEU A 72 7.10 -1.04 5.29
CA LEU A 72 7.64 -1.29 3.94
C LEU A 72 7.75 -2.78 3.64
N SER A 73 8.15 -3.56 4.64
CA SER A 73 8.30 -5.00 4.42
C SER A 73 6.95 -5.69 4.15
N GLU A 74 5.88 -5.15 4.71
CA GLU A 74 4.53 -5.66 4.45
C GLU A 74 4.01 -5.24 3.08
N LEU A 75 4.23 -3.97 2.73
CA LEU A 75 3.62 -3.39 1.54
C LEU A 75 4.38 -3.63 0.25
N THR A 76 5.70 -3.82 0.33
CA THR A 76 6.51 -4.00 -0.87
C THR A 76 6.07 -5.20 -1.70
N PRO A 77 5.83 -6.39 -1.12
CA PRO A 77 5.34 -7.51 -1.94
C PRO A 77 3.99 -7.23 -2.57
N MET A 78 3.10 -6.53 -1.87
CA MET A 78 1.79 -6.18 -2.42
C MET A 78 1.92 -5.24 -3.60
N ASN A 79 2.76 -4.21 -3.46
CA ASN A 79 3.02 -3.26 -4.53
C ASN A 79 3.58 -3.96 -5.75
N ASN A 80 4.57 -4.84 -5.54
CA ASN A 80 5.19 -5.58 -6.64
C ASN A 80 4.19 -6.48 -7.34
N GLU A 81 3.35 -7.17 -6.59
CA GLU A 81 2.36 -8.07 -7.17
C GLU A 81 1.32 -7.30 -7.98
N LEU A 82 0.81 -6.20 -7.45
CA LEU A 82 -0.17 -5.39 -8.16
C LEU A 82 0.43 -4.82 -9.44
N ASN A 83 1.67 -4.32 -9.36
CA ASN A 83 2.34 -3.80 -10.55
C ASN A 83 2.59 -4.89 -11.58
N SER A 84 2.91 -6.12 -11.14
CA SER A 84 3.11 -7.22 -12.08
C SER A 84 1.80 -7.62 -12.78
N ARG A 85 0.66 -7.32 -12.16
CA ARG A 85 -0.65 -7.53 -12.78
C ARG A 85 -1.05 -6.37 -13.71
N GLY A 86 -0.20 -5.36 -13.83
CA GLY A 86 -0.48 -4.20 -14.65
C GLY A 86 -1.33 -3.14 -13.97
N ILE A 87 -1.44 -3.22 -12.64
CA ILE A 87 -2.22 -2.25 -11.85
C ILE A 87 -1.26 -1.21 -11.30
N SER A 88 -1.58 0.07 -11.48
CA SER A 88 -0.72 1.18 -11.06
C SER A 88 -0.84 1.42 -9.57
N THR A 89 0.20 1.09 -8.84
CA THR A 89 0.29 1.41 -7.40
C THR A 89 1.68 1.95 -7.08
N VAL A 90 1.77 2.73 -6.01
CA VAL A 90 3.05 3.21 -5.48
C VAL A 90 3.02 3.13 -3.96
N LEU A 91 4.22 3.11 -3.40
CA LEU A 91 4.40 3.23 -1.94
C LEU A 91 4.70 4.68 -1.60
N ALA A 92 3.98 5.19 -0.61
CA ALA A 92 4.18 6.57 -0.17
C ALA A 92 4.58 6.65 1.29
#